data_74baf1a3296c87756c73592b07a3f2f5
#
_entry.id   74baf1a3296c87756c73592b07a3f2f5
#
_cell.length_a   1.000
_cell.length_b   1.000
_cell.length_c   1.000
_cell.angle_alpha   90.00
_cell.angle_beta   90.00
_cell.angle_gamma   90.00
#
_symmetry.space_group_name_H-M   'P 1'
#
loop_
_entity.id
_entity.type
_entity.pdbx_description
1 polymer ?
#
loop_
_entity_poly.entity_id
_entity_poly.type
_entity_poly.pdbx_seq_one_letter_code
_entity_poly.pdbx_strand_id
1 'polypeptide(L)'
;MSEWQIERLSRSHDRSAFSCGKPSLDEFIRRFVTQYEKRNLGRTFVAVRQGETLIGGYYTLASSSVSFEHLPEESARKLPKHPVPVVLIARLAVDASIQGQKLGEKLLIDALSRCLDLAEQLGVHAVEVDAIDDQARSFYLKYGFVSLRDDLRHLFLPVNTIRDALDSSRFQ
;
A
#
# COMPACT_ATOMS: atom_id res chain seq x y z
N MET A 1 11.06 6.12 19.68
CA MET A 1 10.49 7.14 18.81
C MET A 1 10.82 6.85 17.35
N SER A 2 9.84 7.05 16.49
CA SER A 2 10.09 6.87 15.07
C SER A 2 10.83 8.09 14.52
N GLU A 3 11.97 7.85 13.92
CA GLU A 3 12.74 8.88 13.23
C GLU A 3 12.38 8.93 11.75
N TRP A 4 11.44 8.10 11.33
CA TRP A 4 11.11 7.95 9.92
C TRP A 4 10.13 9.01 9.46
N GLN A 5 10.42 9.60 8.30
CA GLN A 5 9.53 10.49 7.59
C GLN A 5 9.13 9.82 6.28
N ILE A 6 7.85 9.91 5.93
CA ILE A 6 7.37 9.34 4.66
C ILE A 6 7.01 10.49 3.75
N GLU A 7 7.64 10.52 2.57
CA GLU A 7 7.51 11.62 1.63
C GLU A 7 7.51 11.12 0.18
N ARG A 8 7.03 11.96 -0.73
CA ARG A 8 7.05 11.64 -2.15
C ARG A 8 8.48 11.35 -2.61
N LEU A 9 8.61 10.31 -3.44
CA LEU A 9 9.90 10.01 -4.07
C LEU A 9 10.37 11.22 -4.88
N SER A 10 11.64 11.57 -4.74
CA SER A 10 12.29 12.63 -5.52
C SER A 10 13.68 12.18 -5.94
N ARG A 11 14.34 12.99 -6.76
CA ARG A 11 15.69 12.68 -7.24
C ARG A 11 16.73 12.66 -6.13
N SER A 12 16.46 13.32 -5.00
CA SER A 12 17.40 13.39 -3.88
C SER A 12 17.49 12.09 -3.09
N HIS A 13 16.52 11.20 -3.23
CA HIS A 13 16.50 9.96 -2.47
C HIS A 13 17.49 8.94 -3.02
N ASP A 14 18.25 8.33 -2.12
CA ASP A 14 19.22 7.28 -2.47
C ASP A 14 18.53 5.91 -2.35
N ARG A 15 18.34 5.27 -3.49
CA ARG A 15 17.67 3.96 -3.61
C ARG A 15 18.59 2.89 -4.16
N SER A 16 19.86 3.22 -4.37
CA SER A 16 20.80 2.33 -5.04
C SER A 16 21.10 1.05 -4.28
N ALA A 17 21.10 1.11 -2.95
CA ALA A 17 21.42 -0.02 -2.10
C ALA A 17 20.20 -0.72 -1.51
N PHE A 18 18.98 -0.29 -1.89
CA PHE A 18 17.77 -0.88 -1.32
C PHE A 18 17.67 -2.38 -1.64
N SER A 19 17.45 -3.18 -0.61
CA SER A 19 17.31 -4.63 -0.74
C SER A 19 16.39 -5.15 0.35
N CYS A 20 15.21 -5.63 -0.03
CA CYS A 20 14.23 -6.13 0.91
C CYS A 20 14.15 -7.66 0.95
N GLY A 21 14.91 -8.33 0.09
CA GLY A 21 14.85 -9.80 -0.03
C GLY A 21 13.88 -10.29 -1.09
N LYS A 22 13.16 -9.40 -1.76
CA LYS A 22 12.25 -9.73 -2.86
C LYS A 22 12.75 -9.04 -4.13
N PRO A 23 13.37 -9.79 -5.07
CA PRO A 23 14.01 -9.19 -6.24
C PRO A 23 13.13 -8.24 -7.05
N SER A 24 11.85 -8.59 -7.25
CA SER A 24 10.94 -7.74 -8.02
C SER A 24 10.71 -6.38 -7.38
N LEU A 25 10.64 -6.33 -6.06
CA LEU A 25 10.45 -5.07 -5.32
C LEU A 25 11.74 -4.24 -5.32
N ASP A 26 12.87 -4.89 -5.21
CA ASP A 26 14.18 -4.23 -5.26
C ASP A 26 14.44 -3.63 -6.64
N GLU A 27 14.16 -4.40 -7.67
CA GLU A 27 14.34 -3.96 -9.05
C GLU A 27 13.45 -2.78 -9.39
N PHE A 28 12.21 -2.80 -8.93
CA PHE A 28 11.28 -1.71 -9.18
C PHE A 28 11.82 -0.38 -8.64
N ILE A 29 12.19 -0.33 -7.38
CA ILE A 29 12.64 0.94 -6.76
C ILE A 29 13.98 1.42 -7.32
N ARG A 30 14.86 0.48 -7.70
CA ARG A 30 16.16 0.84 -8.25
C ARG A 30 16.12 1.24 -9.72
N ARG A 31 15.23 0.62 -10.53
CA ARG A 31 15.31 0.73 -12.00
C ARG A 31 14.05 1.25 -12.67
N PHE A 32 12.85 0.95 -12.17
CA PHE A 32 11.62 1.21 -12.92
C PHE A 32 10.76 2.33 -12.37
N VAL A 33 10.91 2.71 -11.12
CA VAL A 33 10.03 3.65 -10.46
C VAL A 33 9.94 5.01 -11.18
N THR A 34 11.04 5.51 -11.70
CA THR A 34 11.07 6.80 -12.39
C THR A 34 10.18 6.81 -13.62
N GLN A 35 10.21 5.73 -14.40
CA GLN A 35 9.35 5.60 -15.57
C GLN A 35 7.88 5.51 -15.20
N TYR A 36 7.57 4.80 -14.13
CA TYR A 36 6.19 4.71 -13.63
C TYR A 36 5.67 6.08 -13.21
N GLU A 37 6.49 6.86 -12.52
CA GLU A 37 6.13 8.22 -12.13
C GLU A 37 5.86 9.10 -13.36
N LYS A 38 6.77 9.08 -14.33
CA LYS A 38 6.66 9.90 -15.53
C LYS A 38 5.44 9.55 -16.37
N ARG A 39 5.06 8.29 -16.41
CA ARG A 39 3.93 7.82 -17.20
C ARG A 39 2.61 7.81 -16.44
N ASN A 40 2.61 8.31 -15.22
CA ASN A 40 1.42 8.36 -14.36
C ASN A 40 0.83 6.98 -14.08
N LEU A 41 1.70 5.97 -13.97
CA LEU A 41 1.27 4.59 -13.68
C LEU A 41 1.23 4.29 -12.19
N GLY A 42 1.88 5.11 -11.38
CA GLY A 42 1.88 4.97 -9.93
C GLY A 42 2.56 6.15 -9.27
N ARG A 43 2.30 6.30 -7.98
CA ARG A 43 2.95 7.31 -7.15
C ARG A 43 3.64 6.61 -6.00
N THR A 44 4.93 6.88 -5.82
CA THR A 44 5.75 6.19 -4.82
C THR A 44 6.11 7.15 -3.69
N PHE A 45 6.00 6.63 -2.48
CA PHE A 45 6.31 7.34 -1.23
C PHE A 45 7.39 6.54 -0.51
N VAL A 46 8.38 7.23 0.00
CA VAL A 46 9.56 6.60 0.59
C VAL A 46 9.70 7.01 2.05
N ALA A 47 10.22 6.08 2.85
CA ALA A 47 10.56 6.34 4.24
C ALA A 47 12.05 6.62 4.34
N VAL A 48 12.39 7.78 4.90
CA VAL A 48 13.77 8.18 5.18
C VAL A 48 13.86 8.65 6.62
N ARG A 49 15.03 8.56 7.20
CA ARG A 49 15.27 9.15 8.51
C ARG A 49 15.42 10.66 8.35
N GLN A 50 15.04 11.37 9.40
CA GLN A 50 15.12 12.83 9.38
C GLN A 50 16.53 13.29 9.01
N GLY A 51 16.60 14.13 7.99
CA GLY A 51 17.88 14.69 7.52
C GLY A 51 18.68 13.75 6.64
N GLU A 52 18.17 12.54 6.34
CA GLU A 52 18.85 11.56 5.51
C GLU A 52 18.13 11.36 4.19
N THR A 53 18.83 10.79 3.21
CA THR A 53 18.28 10.51 1.88
C THR A 53 18.18 9.01 1.58
N LEU A 54 18.79 8.17 2.41
CA LEU A 54 18.79 6.72 2.20
C LEU A 54 17.40 6.16 2.51
N ILE A 55 16.85 5.43 1.57
CA ILE A 55 15.51 4.86 1.69
C ILE A 55 15.53 3.62 2.58
N GLY A 56 14.67 3.59 3.60
CA GLY A 56 14.49 2.40 4.44
C GLY A 56 13.29 1.56 4.03
N GLY A 57 12.36 2.14 3.27
CA GLY A 57 11.17 1.45 2.79
C GLY A 57 10.41 2.31 1.82
N TYR A 58 9.40 1.73 1.17
CA TYR A 58 8.57 2.48 0.24
C TYR A 58 7.24 1.78 0.00
N TYR A 59 6.28 2.52 -0.54
CA TYR A 59 5.07 1.94 -1.11
C TYR A 59 4.67 2.73 -2.36
N THR A 60 3.92 2.07 -3.24
CA THR A 60 3.44 2.66 -4.48
C THR A 60 1.92 2.53 -4.55
N LEU A 61 1.25 3.63 -4.86
CA LEU A 61 -0.20 3.67 -5.06
C LEU A 61 -0.53 3.82 -6.54
N ALA A 62 -1.58 3.13 -6.97
CA ALA A 62 -2.12 3.25 -8.32
C ALA A 62 -3.64 3.12 -8.26
N SER A 63 -4.32 3.60 -9.30
CA SER A 63 -5.76 3.39 -9.42
C SER A 63 -6.02 1.99 -9.97
N SER A 64 -7.14 1.38 -9.56
CA SER A 64 -7.49 0.05 -10.01
C SER A 64 -9.01 -0.14 -9.89
N SER A 65 -9.48 -1.32 -10.30
CA SER A 65 -10.85 -1.73 -10.06
C SER A 65 -10.87 -3.21 -9.72
N VAL A 66 -11.88 -3.61 -8.94
CA VAL A 66 -12.12 -5.00 -8.58
C VAL A 66 -13.41 -5.45 -9.24
N SER A 67 -13.37 -6.60 -9.90
CA SER A 67 -14.57 -7.17 -10.54
C SER A 67 -15.61 -7.50 -9.46
N PHE A 68 -16.87 -7.21 -9.79
CA PHE A 68 -17.98 -7.49 -8.86
C PHE A 68 -17.99 -8.95 -8.41
N GLU A 69 -17.71 -9.89 -9.34
CA GLU A 69 -17.71 -11.33 -9.06
C GLU A 69 -16.66 -11.75 -8.06
N HIS A 70 -15.62 -10.95 -7.86
CA HIS A 70 -14.55 -11.26 -6.92
C HIS A 70 -14.82 -10.77 -5.52
N LEU A 71 -15.87 -9.96 -5.31
CA LEU A 71 -16.20 -9.45 -3.99
C LEU A 71 -16.75 -10.56 -3.10
N PRO A 72 -16.43 -10.55 -1.79
CA PRO A 72 -17.14 -11.41 -0.84
C PRO A 72 -18.63 -11.15 -0.92
N GLU A 73 -19.43 -12.19 -0.72
CA GLU A 73 -20.88 -12.10 -0.84
C GLU A 73 -21.48 -10.98 0.01
N GLU A 74 -20.98 -10.83 1.23
CA GLU A 74 -21.45 -9.80 2.13
C GLU A 74 -21.23 -8.39 1.59
N SER A 75 -20.06 -8.14 0.99
CA SER A 75 -19.74 -6.86 0.37
C SER A 75 -20.59 -6.62 -0.89
N ALA A 76 -20.76 -7.67 -1.69
CA ALA A 76 -21.45 -7.60 -2.95
C ALA A 76 -22.93 -7.22 -2.82
N ARG A 77 -23.58 -7.62 -1.72
CA ARG A 77 -25.01 -7.35 -1.52
C ARG A 77 -25.37 -5.87 -1.54
N LYS A 78 -24.45 -5.02 -1.15
CA LYS A 78 -24.68 -3.57 -0.99
C LYS A 78 -24.26 -2.76 -2.20
N LEU A 79 -23.74 -3.42 -3.23
CA LEU A 79 -23.12 -2.72 -4.36
C LEU A 79 -23.81 -3.07 -5.68
N PRO A 80 -23.83 -2.12 -6.63
CA PRO A 80 -24.31 -2.42 -7.97
C PRO A 80 -23.36 -3.41 -8.65
N LYS A 81 -23.89 -4.13 -9.65
CA LYS A 81 -23.13 -5.17 -10.35
C LYS A 81 -22.18 -4.56 -11.40
N HIS A 82 -21.25 -3.75 -10.94
CA HIS A 82 -20.24 -3.09 -11.77
C HIS A 82 -18.88 -3.23 -11.12
N PRO A 83 -17.78 -3.05 -11.87
CA PRO A 83 -16.45 -3.00 -11.26
C PRO A 83 -16.39 -1.93 -10.18
N VAL A 84 -15.69 -2.22 -9.11
CA VAL A 84 -15.64 -1.36 -7.93
C VAL A 84 -14.34 -0.55 -7.97
N PRO A 85 -14.40 0.78 -7.85
CA PRO A 85 -13.18 1.61 -7.87
C PRO A 85 -12.39 1.43 -6.58
N VAL A 86 -11.10 1.19 -6.73
CA VAL A 86 -10.20 1.00 -5.58
C VAL A 86 -8.87 1.71 -5.81
N VAL A 87 -8.15 1.94 -4.72
CA VAL A 87 -6.73 2.31 -4.77
C VAL A 87 -5.94 1.02 -4.53
N LEU A 88 -4.99 0.74 -5.42
CA LEU A 88 -4.10 -0.40 -5.28
C LEU A 88 -2.82 0.03 -4.59
N ILE A 89 -2.47 -0.63 -3.47
CA ILE A 89 -1.11 -0.58 -2.96
C ILE A 89 -0.35 -1.60 -3.80
N ALA A 90 0.27 -1.10 -4.87
CA ALA A 90 0.91 -1.97 -5.86
C ALA A 90 2.17 -2.62 -5.30
N ARG A 91 2.85 -1.93 -4.38
CA ARG A 91 4.08 -2.41 -3.75
C ARG A 91 4.20 -1.82 -2.36
N LEU A 92 4.77 -2.59 -1.44
CA LEU A 92 5.15 -2.11 -0.11
C LEU A 92 6.33 -2.96 0.34
N ALA A 93 7.45 -2.32 0.66
CA ALA A 93 8.68 -3.03 0.97
C ALA A 93 9.51 -2.29 2.01
N VAL A 94 10.23 -3.05 2.83
CA VAL A 94 11.14 -2.53 3.86
C VAL A 94 12.50 -3.16 3.65
N ASP A 95 13.55 -2.34 3.69
CA ASP A 95 14.92 -2.83 3.54
C ASP A 95 15.21 -3.89 4.60
N ALA A 96 15.98 -4.91 4.23
CA ALA A 96 16.27 -6.05 5.09
C ALA A 96 16.92 -5.63 6.41
N SER A 97 17.74 -4.58 6.38
CA SER A 97 18.42 -4.06 7.58
C SER A 97 17.46 -3.38 8.57
N ILE A 98 16.24 -3.06 8.13
CA ILE A 98 15.25 -2.31 8.92
C ILE A 98 14.06 -3.19 9.33
N GLN A 99 13.93 -4.38 8.74
CA GLN A 99 12.81 -5.28 9.03
C GLN A 99 12.75 -5.62 10.52
N GLY A 100 11.54 -5.80 11.04
CA GLY A 100 11.33 -6.07 12.45
C GLY A 100 11.23 -4.83 13.33
N GLN A 101 11.33 -3.62 12.76
CA GLN A 101 11.27 -2.35 13.51
C GLN A 101 9.95 -1.59 13.26
N LYS A 102 8.93 -2.27 12.75
CA LYS A 102 7.59 -1.72 12.51
C LYS A 102 7.50 -0.65 11.43
N LEU A 103 8.50 -0.54 10.57
CA LEU A 103 8.42 0.41 9.46
C LEU A 103 7.36 0.00 8.43
N GLY A 104 7.17 -1.30 8.21
CA GLY A 104 6.11 -1.78 7.33
C GLY A 104 4.72 -1.35 7.79
N GLU A 105 4.47 -1.43 9.10
CA GLU A 105 3.23 -0.94 9.69
C GLU A 105 3.05 0.56 9.47
N LYS A 106 4.11 1.33 9.70
CA LYS A 106 4.06 2.77 9.50
C LYS A 106 3.78 3.15 8.05
N LEU A 107 4.41 2.44 7.10
CA LEU A 107 4.16 2.65 5.68
C LEU A 107 2.70 2.32 5.32
N LEU A 108 2.18 1.22 5.83
CA LEU A 108 0.80 0.83 5.57
C LEU A 108 -0.19 1.87 6.10
N ILE A 109 0.00 2.31 7.33
CA ILE A 109 -0.89 3.32 7.94
C ILE A 109 -0.83 4.63 7.14
N ASP A 110 0.35 5.04 6.71
CA ASP A 110 0.50 6.23 5.87
C ASP A 110 -0.25 6.06 4.54
N ALA A 111 -0.11 4.89 3.90
CA ALA A 111 -0.81 4.59 2.66
C ALA A 111 -2.33 4.62 2.84
N LEU A 112 -2.84 4.02 3.91
CA LEU A 112 -4.27 4.00 4.19
C LEU A 112 -4.80 5.40 4.47
N SER A 113 -4.04 6.22 5.18
CA SER A 113 -4.40 7.61 5.45
C SER A 113 -4.49 8.42 4.16
N ARG A 114 -3.54 8.24 3.23
CA ARG A 114 -3.60 8.89 1.92
C ARG A 114 -4.80 8.44 1.11
N CYS A 115 -5.14 7.17 1.19
CA CYS A 115 -6.32 6.65 0.49
C CYS A 115 -7.61 7.28 1.00
N LEU A 116 -7.72 7.54 2.31
CA LEU A 116 -8.86 8.25 2.87
C LEU A 116 -8.95 9.67 2.31
N ASP A 117 -7.83 10.37 2.23
CA ASP A 117 -7.80 11.72 1.65
C ASP A 117 -8.25 11.71 0.19
N LEU A 118 -7.79 10.73 -0.58
CA LEU A 118 -8.21 10.56 -1.98
C LEU A 118 -9.70 10.28 -2.08
N ALA A 119 -10.24 9.50 -1.16
CA ALA A 119 -11.67 9.14 -1.17
C ALA A 119 -12.59 10.34 -0.91
N GLU A 120 -12.08 11.44 -0.36
CA GLU A 120 -12.84 12.68 -0.21
C GLU A 120 -13.01 13.41 -1.54
N GLN A 121 -12.18 13.15 -2.53
CA GLN A 121 -12.17 13.86 -3.80
C GLN A 121 -12.55 12.98 -4.98
N LEU A 122 -12.53 11.70 -4.82
CA LEU A 122 -12.69 10.72 -5.89
C LEU A 122 -13.41 9.49 -5.33
N GLY A 123 -14.23 8.86 -6.15
CA GLY A 123 -14.90 7.61 -5.75
C GLY A 123 -13.87 6.51 -5.56
N VAL A 124 -13.66 6.10 -4.31
CA VAL A 124 -12.78 5.01 -3.93
C VAL A 124 -13.53 4.19 -2.87
N HIS A 125 -13.87 2.94 -3.22
CA HIS A 125 -14.61 2.08 -2.31
C HIS A 125 -13.71 1.38 -1.30
N ALA A 126 -12.52 0.98 -1.73
CA ALA A 126 -11.63 0.15 -0.93
C ALA A 126 -10.18 0.32 -1.36
N VAL A 127 -9.29 -0.20 -0.53
CA VAL A 127 -7.86 -0.35 -0.85
C VAL A 127 -7.62 -1.80 -1.18
N GLU A 128 -6.94 -2.06 -2.30
CA GLU A 128 -6.63 -3.39 -2.82
C GLU A 128 -5.14 -3.66 -2.68
N VAL A 129 -4.78 -4.91 -2.37
CA VAL A 129 -3.39 -5.37 -2.41
C VAL A 129 -3.33 -6.76 -3.04
N ASP A 130 -2.23 -7.02 -3.76
CA ASP A 130 -1.85 -8.36 -4.19
C ASP A 130 -0.63 -8.76 -3.35
N ALA A 131 -0.84 -9.64 -2.37
CA ALA A 131 0.25 -10.07 -1.51
C ALA A 131 1.23 -10.94 -2.31
N ILE A 132 2.51 -10.62 -2.23
CA ILE A 132 3.54 -11.30 -3.01
C ILE A 132 3.75 -12.74 -2.55
N ASP A 133 3.45 -13.03 -1.28
CA ASP A 133 3.57 -14.36 -0.68
C ASP A 133 2.67 -14.47 0.55
N ASP A 134 2.73 -15.62 1.22
CA ASP A 134 1.88 -15.85 2.39
C ASP A 134 2.28 -15.01 3.59
N GLN A 135 3.55 -14.66 3.72
CA GLN A 135 4.02 -13.78 4.78
C GLN A 135 3.41 -12.38 4.61
N ALA A 136 3.42 -11.84 3.40
CA ALA A 136 2.78 -10.57 3.10
C ALA A 136 1.27 -10.63 3.33
N ARG A 137 0.63 -11.73 2.91
CA ARG A 137 -0.80 -11.93 3.15
C ARG A 137 -1.12 -11.86 4.65
N SER A 138 -0.35 -12.57 5.47
CA SER A 138 -0.53 -12.56 6.93
C SER A 138 -0.39 -11.14 7.50
N PHE A 139 0.55 -10.38 6.98
CA PHE A 139 0.73 -8.99 7.39
C PHE A 139 -0.53 -8.17 7.13
N TYR A 140 -1.09 -8.25 5.91
CA TYR A 140 -2.29 -7.48 5.58
C TYR A 140 -3.53 -7.96 6.34
N LEU A 141 -3.69 -9.27 6.54
CA LEU A 141 -4.80 -9.81 7.31
C LEU A 141 -4.83 -9.26 8.73
N LYS A 142 -3.67 -9.05 9.31
CA LYS A 142 -3.52 -8.49 10.65
C LYS A 142 -4.16 -7.11 10.77
N TYR A 143 -4.19 -6.35 9.68
CA TYR A 143 -4.76 -5.00 9.67
C TYR A 143 -6.19 -4.94 9.15
N GLY A 144 -6.84 -6.09 9.02
CA GLY A 144 -8.24 -6.14 8.68
C GLY A 144 -8.58 -6.35 7.21
N PHE A 145 -7.57 -6.51 6.36
CA PHE A 145 -7.81 -6.86 4.96
C PHE A 145 -8.46 -8.24 4.89
N VAL A 146 -9.30 -8.44 3.90
CA VAL A 146 -9.96 -9.74 3.65
C VAL A 146 -9.66 -10.19 2.23
N SER A 147 -9.61 -11.52 2.03
CA SER A 147 -9.34 -12.07 0.71
C SER A 147 -10.53 -11.90 -0.23
N LEU A 148 -10.25 -11.55 -1.48
CA LEU A 148 -11.23 -11.58 -2.55
C LEU A 148 -11.46 -13.04 -2.98
N ARG A 149 -12.48 -13.27 -3.80
CA ARG A 149 -12.90 -14.64 -4.13
C ARG A 149 -12.03 -15.31 -5.19
N ASP A 150 -11.28 -14.53 -5.96
CA ASP A 150 -10.45 -15.06 -7.04
C ASP A 150 -9.13 -15.64 -6.56
N ASP A 151 -8.54 -15.11 -5.48
CA ASP A 151 -7.24 -15.54 -4.97
C ASP A 151 -7.11 -15.16 -3.50
N LEU A 152 -6.60 -16.07 -2.67
CA LEU A 152 -6.41 -15.83 -1.24
C LEU A 152 -5.40 -14.71 -0.96
N ARG A 153 -4.49 -14.44 -1.90
CA ARG A 153 -3.50 -13.35 -1.76
C ARG A 153 -3.98 -12.03 -2.35
N HIS A 154 -5.14 -12.03 -2.98
CA HIS A 154 -5.76 -10.82 -3.51
C HIS A 154 -6.71 -10.31 -2.43
N LEU A 155 -6.40 -9.16 -1.85
CA LEU A 155 -7.04 -8.69 -0.62
C LEU A 155 -7.59 -7.29 -0.81
N PHE A 156 -8.60 -6.94 -0.01
CA PHE A 156 -9.09 -5.57 0.00
C PHE A 156 -9.54 -5.15 1.40
N LEU A 157 -9.62 -3.84 1.60
CA LEU A 157 -10.07 -3.24 2.85
C LEU A 157 -10.97 -2.05 2.51
N PRO A 158 -12.27 -2.10 2.83
CA PRO A 158 -13.19 -0.99 2.52
C PRO A 158 -12.78 0.31 3.19
N VAL A 159 -12.96 1.42 2.47
CA VAL A 159 -12.64 2.76 2.97
C VAL A 159 -13.40 3.07 4.27
N ASN A 160 -14.67 2.66 4.37
CA ASN A 160 -15.42 2.90 5.59
C ASN A 160 -14.82 2.17 6.80
N THR A 161 -14.29 0.96 6.59
CA THR A 161 -13.60 0.23 7.65
C THR A 161 -12.34 0.95 8.08
N ILE A 162 -11.57 1.48 7.12
CA ILE A 162 -10.36 2.26 7.41
C ILE A 162 -10.72 3.51 8.20
N ARG A 163 -11.74 4.23 7.76
CA ARG A 163 -12.18 5.47 8.41
C ARG A 163 -12.56 5.21 9.87
N ASP A 164 -13.36 4.17 10.12
CA ASP A 164 -13.78 3.82 11.46
C ASP A 164 -12.60 3.46 12.36
N ALA A 165 -11.64 2.73 11.82
CA ALA A 165 -10.44 2.33 12.57
C ALA A 165 -9.57 3.53 12.94
N LEU A 166 -9.38 4.47 12.02
CA LEU A 166 -8.58 5.68 12.27
C LEU A 166 -9.33 6.63 13.22
N ASP A 167 -10.63 6.78 13.06
CA ASP A 167 -11.46 7.62 13.93
C ASP A 167 -11.46 7.10 15.37
N SER A 168 -11.37 5.79 15.54
CA SER A 168 -11.33 5.17 16.88
C SER A 168 -9.90 5.13 17.45
N SER A 169 -8.93 5.72 16.77
CA SER A 169 -7.53 5.77 17.19
C SER A 169 -6.85 4.40 17.31
N ARG A 170 -7.35 3.41 16.58
CA ARG A 170 -6.79 2.05 16.65
C ARG A 170 -5.37 1.96 16.11
N PHE A 171 -4.98 2.90 15.27
CA PHE A 171 -3.66 2.90 14.64
C PHE A 171 -2.70 3.93 15.25
N GLN A 172 -3.10 4.54 16.34
CA GLN A 172 -2.27 5.53 17.03
C GLN A 172 -1.34 4.89 18.05
#